data_20fa9991565d31120289fa81346549c1
#
_entry.id   20fa9991565d31120289fa81346549c1
#
_cell.length_a   1.000
_cell.length_b   1.000
_cell.length_c   1.000
_cell.angle_alpha   90.00
_cell.angle_beta   90.00
_cell.angle_gamma   90.00
#
_symmetry.space_group_name_H-M   'P 1'
#
loop_
_entity.id
_entity.type
_entity.pdbx_description
1 polymer ?
#
loop_
_entity_poly.entity_id
_entity_poly.type
_entity_poly.pdbx_seq_one_letter_code
_entity_poly.pdbx_strand_id
1 'polypeptide(L)'
;MNILIFGKGYMGERCAKAWGEEAVLSDVIVRTVEDALNEIARVQPDAVLNAAGIKGKPNVDWCEDHPLETIRGNTTMPLLLADACQQVGVYMLHMGSGCIFYGDSPHPDKAWREEDFGNPSPVYSRSKWAADLALSALPNVGVARIRMPIDWMPAQGNLIDKLSHFAKVIDVENSVTIIDDMIDVFYQLLSKRASGIFHVTNPGTMRHRDLLGLYKELVDSTHTCEWISNDELVSQGLAAKGRSNNFLASENLAKVGITMRPIQEALRDTMEKYAARSQF
;
A
#
# COMPACT_ATOMS: atom_id res chain seq x y z
N MET A 1 7.75 1.03 -21.98
CA MET A 1 7.15 -0.24 -21.49
C MET A 1 5.64 -0.05 -21.48
N ASN A 2 4.85 -1.03 -21.96
CA ASN A 2 3.39 -0.95 -21.89
C ASN A 2 2.90 -1.66 -20.64
N ILE A 3 2.32 -0.94 -19.67
CA ILE A 3 1.90 -1.49 -18.37
C ILE A 3 0.37 -1.51 -18.31
N LEU A 4 -0.22 -2.69 -18.12
CA LEU A 4 -1.66 -2.82 -17.84
C LEU A 4 -1.90 -2.77 -16.33
N ILE A 5 -2.75 -1.84 -15.89
CA ILE A 5 -3.07 -1.64 -14.48
C ILE A 5 -4.49 -2.12 -14.21
N PHE A 6 -4.66 -3.12 -13.35
CA PHE A 6 -5.94 -3.48 -12.77
C PHE A 6 -6.15 -2.79 -11.44
N GLY A 7 -7.32 -2.18 -11.25
CA GLY A 7 -7.66 -1.44 -10.02
C GLY A 7 -7.73 0.07 -10.23
N LYS A 8 -8.90 0.56 -10.62
CA LYS A 8 -9.24 1.97 -10.87
C LYS A 8 -9.53 2.72 -9.54
N GLY A 9 -8.69 2.44 -8.54
CA GLY A 9 -8.69 3.16 -7.27
C GLY A 9 -7.54 4.15 -7.20
N TYR A 10 -7.46 4.89 -6.09
CA TYR A 10 -6.49 5.95 -5.89
C TYR A 10 -5.05 5.58 -6.30
N MET A 11 -4.54 4.41 -5.89
CA MET A 11 -3.18 3.98 -6.20
C MET A 11 -2.98 3.69 -7.69
N GLY A 12 -3.92 2.97 -8.32
CA GLY A 12 -3.84 2.66 -9.75
C GLY A 12 -3.92 3.93 -10.61
N GLU A 13 -4.79 4.88 -10.25
CA GLU A 13 -4.90 6.18 -10.92
C GLU A 13 -3.62 7.02 -10.76
N ARG A 14 -2.99 6.99 -9.56
CA ARG A 14 -1.72 7.68 -9.31
C ARG A 14 -0.60 7.12 -10.17
N CYS A 15 -0.48 5.78 -10.26
CA CYS A 15 0.49 5.12 -11.13
C CYS A 15 0.23 5.44 -12.62
N ALA A 16 -1.02 5.29 -13.07
CA ALA A 16 -1.40 5.57 -14.46
C ALA A 16 -1.09 7.03 -14.85
N LYS A 17 -1.40 7.98 -13.98
CA LYS A 17 -1.10 9.41 -14.21
C LYS A 17 0.39 9.68 -14.29
N ALA A 18 1.19 9.04 -13.45
CA ALA A 18 2.64 9.25 -13.42
C ALA A 18 3.35 8.65 -14.63
N TRP A 19 2.88 7.47 -15.10
CA TRP A 19 3.48 6.76 -16.23
C TRP A 19 2.91 7.19 -17.60
N GLY A 20 1.81 7.96 -17.63
CA GLY A 20 1.27 8.55 -18.84
C GLY A 20 0.96 7.53 -19.93
N GLU A 21 1.50 7.70 -21.12
CA GLU A 21 1.26 6.83 -22.27
C GLU A 21 1.79 5.39 -22.11
N GLU A 22 2.67 5.15 -21.15
CA GLU A 22 3.16 3.81 -20.84
C GLU A 22 2.18 2.98 -20.00
N ALA A 23 1.05 3.56 -19.53
CA ALA A 23 0.10 2.88 -18.66
C ALA A 23 -1.31 2.85 -19.25
N VAL A 24 -1.91 1.66 -19.23
CA VAL A 24 -3.32 1.44 -19.57
C VAL A 24 -4.07 1.06 -18.30
N LEU A 25 -4.93 1.94 -17.80
CA LEU A 25 -5.77 1.67 -16.65
C LEU A 25 -7.03 0.93 -17.09
N SER A 26 -7.19 -0.33 -16.67
CA SER A 26 -8.29 -1.19 -17.05
C SER A 26 -9.58 -0.88 -16.30
N ASP A 27 -10.71 -0.93 -17.00
CA ASP A 27 -12.05 -0.89 -16.43
C ASP A 27 -12.60 -2.30 -16.10
N VAL A 28 -11.86 -3.36 -16.44
CA VAL A 28 -12.30 -4.74 -16.26
C VAL A 28 -12.27 -5.13 -14.78
N ILE A 29 -13.38 -5.70 -14.32
CA ILE A 29 -13.48 -6.35 -13.00
C ILE A 29 -13.23 -7.84 -13.21
N VAL A 30 -12.06 -8.31 -12.82
CA VAL A 30 -11.66 -9.72 -12.96
C VAL A 30 -12.46 -10.60 -12.00
N ARG A 31 -13.32 -11.46 -12.54
CA ARG A 31 -14.10 -12.47 -11.82
C ARG A 31 -13.71 -13.90 -12.23
N THR A 32 -13.12 -14.03 -13.40
CA THR A 32 -12.62 -15.28 -13.98
C THR A 32 -11.23 -15.06 -14.58
N VAL A 33 -10.50 -16.12 -14.85
CA VAL A 33 -9.23 -16.07 -15.59
C VAL A 33 -9.44 -15.51 -16.99
N GLU A 34 -10.57 -15.85 -17.63
CA GLU A 34 -10.94 -15.40 -18.97
C GLU A 34 -11.10 -13.87 -19.06
N ASP A 35 -11.68 -13.23 -18.03
CA ASP A 35 -11.76 -11.76 -17.98
C ASP A 35 -10.38 -11.11 -18.08
N ALA A 36 -9.39 -11.67 -17.35
CA ALA A 36 -8.03 -11.19 -17.36
C ALA A 36 -7.31 -11.49 -18.67
N LEU A 37 -7.46 -12.70 -19.23
CA LEU A 37 -6.87 -13.10 -20.51
C LEU A 37 -7.35 -12.21 -21.66
N ASN A 38 -8.65 -11.93 -21.73
CA ASN A 38 -9.23 -11.08 -22.76
C ASN A 38 -8.67 -9.65 -22.69
N GLU A 39 -8.53 -9.11 -21.48
CA GLU A 39 -7.97 -7.75 -21.30
C GLU A 39 -6.48 -7.70 -21.60
N ILE A 40 -5.70 -8.71 -21.20
CA ILE A 40 -4.29 -8.83 -21.55
C ILE A 40 -4.12 -8.95 -23.06
N ALA A 41 -4.93 -9.78 -23.73
CA ALA A 41 -4.89 -9.94 -25.19
C ALA A 41 -5.24 -8.63 -25.93
N ARG A 42 -6.19 -7.84 -25.41
CA ARG A 42 -6.58 -6.55 -25.97
C ARG A 42 -5.48 -5.50 -25.86
N VAL A 43 -4.79 -5.44 -24.71
CA VAL A 43 -3.78 -4.40 -24.42
C VAL A 43 -2.38 -4.81 -24.85
N GLN A 44 -2.07 -6.11 -24.86
CA GLN A 44 -0.74 -6.68 -25.13
C GLN A 44 0.37 -6.03 -24.30
N PRO A 45 0.26 -6.04 -22.94
CA PRO A 45 1.20 -5.37 -22.07
C PRO A 45 2.53 -6.11 -21.93
N ASP A 46 3.61 -5.38 -21.66
CA ASP A 46 4.90 -5.95 -21.24
C ASP A 46 4.85 -6.48 -19.80
N ALA A 47 4.02 -5.85 -18.96
CA ALA A 47 3.85 -6.20 -17.55
C ALA A 47 2.48 -5.75 -17.02
N VAL A 48 2.02 -6.37 -15.95
CA VAL A 48 0.75 -6.08 -15.27
C VAL A 48 1.02 -5.55 -13.86
N LEU A 49 0.37 -4.44 -13.49
CA LEU A 49 0.24 -3.99 -12.11
C LEU A 49 -1.14 -4.34 -11.57
N ASN A 50 -1.19 -5.14 -10.52
CA ASN A 50 -2.42 -5.34 -9.75
C ASN A 50 -2.48 -4.39 -8.56
N ALA A 51 -3.14 -3.25 -8.75
CA ALA A 51 -3.47 -2.25 -7.73
C ALA A 51 -4.91 -2.40 -7.19
N ALA A 52 -5.64 -3.42 -7.63
CA ALA A 52 -6.99 -3.68 -7.18
C ALA A 52 -7.00 -4.34 -5.79
N GLY A 53 -8.04 -4.02 -5.01
CA GLY A 53 -8.27 -4.59 -3.70
C GLY A 53 -9.44 -3.93 -2.98
N ILE A 54 -9.96 -4.60 -1.97
CA ILE A 54 -11.07 -4.14 -1.14
C ILE A 54 -10.54 -3.78 0.24
N LYS A 55 -10.70 -2.51 0.63
CA LYS A 55 -10.41 -2.00 1.98
C LYS A 55 -11.68 -1.56 2.73
N GLY A 56 -12.84 -1.62 2.06
CA GLY A 56 -14.11 -1.12 2.58
C GLY A 56 -14.20 0.41 2.70
N LYS A 57 -15.37 0.87 3.15
CA LYS A 57 -15.67 2.27 3.44
C LYS A 57 -16.45 2.34 4.75
N PRO A 58 -16.17 3.28 5.66
CA PRO A 58 -15.19 4.38 5.58
C PRO A 58 -13.73 3.90 5.78
N ASN A 59 -13.50 2.71 6.32
CA ASN A 59 -12.18 2.15 6.61
C ASN A 59 -12.22 0.61 6.58
N VAL A 60 -11.11 -0.04 6.98
CA VAL A 60 -10.96 -1.51 6.96
C VAL A 60 -11.87 -2.27 7.93
N ASP A 61 -12.50 -1.61 8.90
CA ASP A 61 -13.42 -2.26 9.84
C ASP A 61 -14.66 -2.82 9.10
N TRP A 62 -15.05 -2.22 7.98
CA TRP A 62 -16.08 -2.74 7.07
C TRP A 62 -15.82 -4.19 6.64
N CYS A 63 -14.56 -4.58 6.50
CA CYS A 63 -14.18 -5.92 6.07
C CYS A 63 -14.56 -7.00 7.09
N GLU A 64 -14.70 -6.66 8.37
CA GLU A 64 -15.11 -7.60 9.42
C GLU A 64 -16.56 -8.09 9.18
N ASP A 65 -17.43 -7.21 8.69
CA ASP A 65 -18.83 -7.53 8.39
C ASP A 65 -19.03 -8.09 6.96
N HIS A 66 -18.01 -7.97 6.09
CA HIS A 66 -18.04 -8.37 4.67
C HIS A 66 -16.88 -9.31 4.31
N PRO A 67 -16.67 -10.43 5.04
CA PRO A 67 -15.47 -11.26 4.88
C PRO A 67 -15.36 -11.91 3.50
N LEU A 68 -16.47 -12.37 2.94
CA LEU A 68 -16.47 -13.06 1.65
C LEU A 68 -16.12 -12.13 0.48
N GLU A 69 -16.67 -10.91 0.46
CA GLU A 69 -16.35 -9.88 -0.54
C GLU A 69 -14.89 -9.47 -0.41
N THR A 70 -14.41 -9.30 0.83
CA THR A 70 -13.01 -8.96 1.12
C THR A 70 -12.06 -10.04 0.61
N ILE A 71 -12.37 -11.33 0.85
CA ILE A 71 -11.57 -12.46 0.36
C ILE A 71 -11.59 -12.51 -1.17
N ARG A 72 -12.76 -12.34 -1.80
CA ARG A 72 -12.87 -12.33 -3.26
C ARG A 72 -11.99 -11.26 -3.89
N GLY A 73 -12.01 -10.02 -3.35
CA GLY A 73 -11.23 -8.91 -3.91
C GLY A 73 -9.75 -8.93 -3.56
N ASN A 74 -9.37 -9.46 -2.40
CA ASN A 74 -7.99 -9.38 -1.92
C ASN A 74 -7.20 -10.68 -2.07
N THR A 75 -7.87 -11.83 -2.23
CA THR A 75 -7.22 -13.14 -2.38
C THR A 75 -7.58 -13.79 -3.71
N THR A 76 -8.87 -14.02 -3.99
CA THR A 76 -9.28 -14.77 -5.18
C THR A 76 -8.92 -14.02 -6.46
N MET A 77 -9.28 -12.75 -6.57
CA MET A 77 -9.02 -11.97 -7.79
C MET A 77 -7.53 -11.85 -8.13
N PRO A 78 -6.61 -11.54 -7.19
CA PRO A 78 -5.18 -11.58 -7.48
C PRO A 78 -4.67 -12.92 -8.00
N LEU A 79 -5.20 -14.05 -7.51
CA LEU A 79 -4.82 -15.38 -7.97
C LEU A 79 -5.32 -15.67 -9.39
N LEU A 80 -6.56 -15.28 -9.73
CA LEU A 80 -7.09 -15.39 -11.09
C LEU A 80 -6.26 -14.58 -12.09
N LEU A 81 -5.85 -13.37 -11.69
CA LEU A 81 -5.01 -12.51 -12.50
C LEU A 81 -3.61 -13.08 -12.68
N ALA A 82 -3.02 -13.64 -11.63
CA ALA A 82 -1.72 -14.29 -11.68
C ALA A 82 -1.74 -15.53 -12.59
N ASP A 83 -2.81 -16.33 -12.52
CA ASP A 83 -3.01 -17.47 -13.41
C ASP A 83 -3.07 -17.04 -14.89
N ALA A 84 -3.86 -16.00 -15.21
CA ALA A 84 -3.90 -15.45 -16.56
C ALA A 84 -2.53 -14.97 -17.03
N CYS A 85 -1.81 -14.21 -16.19
CA CYS A 85 -0.46 -13.73 -16.49
C CYS A 85 0.52 -14.89 -16.73
N GLN A 86 0.43 -15.96 -15.93
CA GLN A 86 1.26 -17.15 -16.09
C GLN A 86 1.01 -17.87 -17.42
N GLN A 87 -0.27 -18.00 -17.82
CA GLN A 87 -0.63 -18.67 -19.08
C GLN A 87 -0.06 -17.99 -20.32
N VAL A 88 0.09 -16.66 -20.29
CA VAL A 88 0.59 -15.86 -21.41
C VAL A 88 2.04 -15.36 -21.23
N GLY A 89 2.71 -15.73 -20.14
CA GLY A 89 4.11 -15.38 -19.88
C GLY A 89 4.34 -13.90 -19.55
N VAL A 90 3.32 -13.18 -19.06
CA VAL A 90 3.42 -11.78 -18.67
C VAL A 90 3.75 -11.68 -17.17
N TYR A 91 4.68 -10.81 -16.81
CA TYR A 91 5.03 -10.53 -15.41
C TYR A 91 3.93 -9.73 -14.71
N MET A 92 3.65 -10.06 -13.43
CA MET A 92 2.71 -9.33 -12.59
C MET A 92 3.38 -8.77 -11.33
N LEU A 93 3.22 -7.48 -11.06
CA LEU A 93 3.47 -6.87 -9.75
C LEU A 93 2.15 -6.74 -8.98
N HIS A 94 2.04 -7.40 -7.81
CA HIS A 94 0.87 -7.29 -6.93
C HIS A 94 1.13 -6.30 -5.80
N MET A 95 0.23 -5.34 -5.61
CA MET A 95 0.28 -4.42 -4.48
C MET A 95 -0.21 -5.12 -3.20
N GLY A 96 0.74 -5.61 -2.41
CA GLY A 96 0.55 -6.20 -1.10
C GLY A 96 0.36 -5.17 0.02
N SER A 97 0.41 -5.64 1.27
CA SER A 97 0.21 -4.77 2.44
C SER A 97 1.10 -5.18 3.62
N GLY A 98 1.79 -4.22 4.22
CA GLY A 98 2.50 -4.42 5.50
C GLY A 98 1.58 -4.49 6.73
N CYS A 99 0.26 -4.29 6.56
CA CYS A 99 -0.73 -4.49 7.65
C CYS A 99 -0.92 -5.97 8.02
N ILE A 100 -0.13 -6.89 7.46
CA ILE A 100 -0.13 -8.31 7.82
C ILE A 100 0.66 -8.61 9.10
N PHE A 101 1.43 -7.66 9.59
CA PHE A 101 2.22 -7.79 10.82
C PHE A 101 1.62 -6.95 11.96
N TYR A 102 1.61 -7.51 13.16
CA TYR A 102 1.10 -6.89 14.38
C TYR A 102 2.14 -6.99 15.49
N GLY A 103 2.45 -5.85 16.11
CA GLY A 103 3.45 -5.74 17.16
C GLY A 103 4.90 -5.80 16.64
N ASP A 104 5.83 -5.92 17.58
CA ASP A 104 7.26 -6.02 17.28
C ASP A 104 7.59 -7.37 16.63
N SER A 105 8.53 -7.36 15.70
CA SER A 105 9.08 -8.60 15.16
C SER A 105 9.99 -9.29 16.19
N PRO A 106 10.35 -10.57 15.98
CA PRO A 106 11.31 -11.28 16.83
C PRO A 106 12.77 -10.81 16.66
N HIS A 107 13.04 -9.91 15.70
CA HIS A 107 14.39 -9.40 15.44
C HIS A 107 14.81 -8.32 16.45
N PRO A 108 16.12 -8.15 16.74
CA PRO A 108 16.60 -7.19 17.73
C PRO A 108 16.21 -5.73 17.44
N ASP A 109 16.08 -5.37 16.17
CA ASP A 109 15.64 -4.04 15.71
C ASP A 109 14.12 -3.89 15.62
N LYS A 110 13.37 -4.94 16.01
CA LYS A 110 11.91 -5.01 16.00
C LYS A 110 11.25 -4.81 14.61
N ALA A 111 12.04 -4.79 13.54
CA ALA A 111 11.54 -4.64 12.18
C ALA A 111 11.24 -6.01 11.54
N TRP A 112 10.09 -6.13 10.90
CA TRP A 112 9.69 -7.31 10.14
C TRP A 112 10.43 -7.38 8.81
N ARG A 113 10.89 -8.58 8.44
CA ARG A 113 11.56 -8.87 7.17
C ARG A 113 10.57 -9.41 6.14
N GLU A 114 10.96 -9.40 4.88
CA GLU A 114 10.12 -9.92 3.78
C GLU A 114 9.82 -11.42 3.93
N GLU A 115 10.74 -12.20 4.49
CA GLU A 115 10.60 -13.64 4.74
C GLU A 115 9.82 -14.00 6.01
N ASP A 116 9.56 -13.05 6.89
CA ASP A 116 8.84 -13.31 8.13
C ASP A 116 7.38 -13.72 7.87
N PHE A 117 6.87 -14.59 8.73
CA PHE A 117 5.49 -15.05 8.66
C PHE A 117 4.55 -14.01 9.26
N GLY A 118 3.54 -13.61 8.50
CA GLY A 118 2.52 -12.67 8.98
C GLY A 118 1.69 -13.25 10.12
N ASN A 119 1.22 -12.37 11.02
CA ASN A 119 0.40 -12.72 12.19
C ASN A 119 -0.95 -11.94 12.24
N PRO A 120 -1.67 -11.79 11.09
CA PRO A 120 -2.84 -10.93 11.00
C PRO A 120 -4.05 -11.50 11.74
N SER A 121 -4.79 -10.62 12.45
CA SER A 121 -6.07 -10.93 13.08
C SER A 121 -7.27 -10.41 12.28
N PRO A 122 -7.30 -9.15 11.76
CA PRO A 122 -8.43 -8.62 11.00
C PRO A 122 -8.60 -9.30 9.64
N VAL A 123 -9.85 -9.37 9.17
CA VAL A 123 -10.22 -10.00 7.89
C VAL A 123 -9.47 -9.39 6.71
N TYR A 124 -9.37 -8.05 6.66
CA TYR A 124 -8.58 -7.37 5.63
C TYR A 124 -7.14 -7.88 5.57
N SER A 125 -6.45 -7.87 6.69
CA SER A 125 -5.05 -8.26 6.77
C SER A 125 -4.85 -9.75 6.47
N ARG A 126 -5.76 -10.61 6.95
CA ARG A 126 -5.76 -12.05 6.64
C ARG A 126 -5.94 -12.32 5.16
N SER A 127 -6.85 -11.59 4.49
CA SER A 127 -7.09 -11.74 3.05
C SER A 127 -5.90 -11.30 2.21
N LYS A 128 -5.21 -10.22 2.60
CA LYS A 128 -3.96 -9.78 1.94
C LYS A 128 -2.83 -10.79 2.18
N TRP A 129 -2.69 -11.31 3.40
CA TRP A 129 -1.68 -12.30 3.73
C TRP A 129 -1.88 -13.62 2.97
N ALA A 130 -3.11 -14.10 2.81
CA ALA A 130 -3.42 -15.29 2.02
C ALA A 130 -3.00 -15.14 0.54
N ALA A 131 -3.20 -13.96 -0.05
CA ALA A 131 -2.71 -13.66 -1.40
C ALA A 131 -1.18 -13.65 -1.47
N ASP A 132 -0.51 -12.97 -0.54
CA ASP A 132 0.95 -12.90 -0.48
C ASP A 132 1.59 -14.29 -0.43
N LEU A 133 1.07 -15.18 0.43
CA LEU A 133 1.57 -16.56 0.56
C LEU A 133 1.48 -17.36 -0.76
N ALA A 134 0.37 -17.25 -1.46
CA ALA A 134 0.17 -17.98 -2.72
C ALA A 134 0.96 -17.36 -3.87
N LEU A 135 0.92 -16.03 -4.00
CA LEU A 135 1.55 -15.30 -5.10
C LEU A 135 3.09 -15.35 -5.03
N SER A 136 3.67 -15.31 -3.82
CA SER A 136 5.13 -15.36 -3.66
C SER A 136 5.76 -16.67 -4.08
N ALA A 137 4.97 -17.73 -4.28
CA ALA A 137 5.43 -19.00 -4.82
C ALA A 137 5.58 -19.00 -6.35
N LEU A 138 5.08 -17.98 -7.04
CA LEU A 138 5.06 -17.91 -8.51
C LEU A 138 6.30 -17.17 -9.04
N PRO A 139 7.01 -17.74 -10.04
CA PRO A 139 8.30 -17.19 -10.50
C PRO A 139 8.16 -15.87 -11.29
N ASN A 140 6.98 -15.57 -11.83
CA ASN A 140 6.70 -14.38 -12.63
C ASN A 140 5.88 -13.33 -11.87
N VAL A 141 5.85 -13.40 -10.53
CA VAL A 141 5.09 -12.48 -9.69
C VAL A 141 6.01 -11.79 -8.67
N GLY A 142 5.90 -10.48 -8.59
CA GLY A 142 6.40 -9.67 -7.48
C GLY A 142 5.26 -9.25 -6.55
N VAL A 143 5.49 -9.26 -5.25
CA VAL A 143 4.55 -8.76 -4.22
C VAL A 143 5.17 -7.54 -3.54
N ALA A 144 4.61 -6.37 -3.78
CA ALA A 144 5.07 -5.10 -3.22
C ALA A 144 4.21 -4.70 -2.02
N ARG A 145 4.69 -4.95 -0.79
CA ARG A 145 3.99 -4.59 0.45
C ARG A 145 4.20 -3.12 0.76
N ILE A 146 3.14 -2.32 0.61
CA ILE A 146 3.13 -0.91 1.02
C ILE A 146 2.59 -0.77 2.45
N ARG A 147 2.92 0.35 3.10
CA ARG A 147 2.49 0.64 4.47
C ARG A 147 2.07 2.09 4.62
N MET A 148 0.84 2.34 5.13
CA MET A 148 0.33 3.69 5.44
C MET A 148 0.72 4.74 4.38
N PRO A 149 0.23 4.62 3.15
CA PRO A 149 0.68 5.48 2.04
C PRO A 149 0.34 6.95 2.29
N ILE A 150 1.30 7.82 2.01
CA ILE A 150 1.21 9.28 2.16
C ILE A 150 1.44 9.92 0.80
N ASP A 151 0.56 10.84 0.40
CA ASP A 151 0.66 11.58 -0.84
C ASP A 151 0.64 13.10 -0.58
N TRP A 152 1.26 13.84 -1.47
CA TRP A 152 1.14 15.29 -1.53
C TRP A 152 -0.19 15.77 -2.16
N MET A 153 -0.92 14.87 -2.82
CA MET A 153 -2.25 15.18 -3.41
C MET A 153 -3.33 15.00 -2.34
N PRO A 154 -4.10 16.06 -2.00
CA PRO A 154 -5.24 15.94 -1.10
C PRO A 154 -6.25 14.93 -1.63
N ALA A 155 -6.68 14.00 -0.78
CA ALA A 155 -7.68 12.98 -1.10
C ALA A 155 -8.25 12.35 0.18
N GLN A 156 -9.52 11.98 0.18
CA GLN A 156 -10.20 11.34 1.33
C GLN A 156 -9.46 10.12 1.90
N GLY A 157 -8.61 9.46 1.10
CA GLY A 157 -7.83 8.29 1.50
C GLY A 157 -6.43 8.60 2.01
N ASN A 158 -5.92 9.81 1.79
CA ASN A 158 -4.58 10.23 2.16
C ASN A 158 -4.44 10.36 3.68
N LEU A 159 -3.31 9.95 4.22
CA LEU A 159 -3.07 9.96 5.66
C LEU A 159 -2.98 11.39 6.22
N ILE A 160 -2.43 12.34 5.45
CA ILE A 160 -2.38 13.76 5.84
C ILE A 160 -3.79 14.27 6.10
N ASP A 161 -4.69 14.13 5.11
CA ASP A 161 -6.08 14.59 5.22
C ASP A 161 -6.82 13.93 6.38
N LYS A 162 -6.61 12.63 6.59
CA LYS A 162 -7.28 11.91 7.68
C LYS A 162 -6.85 12.40 9.04
N LEU A 163 -5.53 12.47 9.29
CA LEU A 163 -5.01 12.81 10.60
C LEU A 163 -5.26 14.27 10.94
N SER A 164 -5.17 15.17 9.95
CA SER A 164 -5.42 16.62 10.17
C SER A 164 -6.89 16.93 10.50
N HIS A 165 -7.83 16.06 10.11
CA HIS A 165 -9.25 16.25 10.41
C HIS A 165 -9.75 15.51 11.66
N PHE A 166 -8.92 14.64 12.28
CA PHE A 166 -9.31 13.93 13.47
C PHE A 166 -9.09 14.78 14.73
N ALA A 167 -10.15 14.91 15.55
CA ALA A 167 -10.03 15.55 16.86
C ALA A 167 -9.14 14.75 17.83
N LYS A 168 -9.11 13.41 17.67
CA LYS A 168 -8.30 12.48 18.48
C LYS A 168 -7.41 11.65 17.58
N VAL A 169 -6.12 11.62 17.85
CA VAL A 169 -5.11 10.93 17.07
C VAL A 169 -4.28 10.02 17.97
N ILE A 170 -4.06 8.78 17.56
CA ILE A 170 -3.16 7.88 18.27
C ILE A 170 -1.70 8.27 18.04
N ASP A 171 -0.90 8.31 19.11
CA ASP A 171 0.54 8.57 19.00
C ASP A 171 1.30 7.26 18.81
N VAL A 172 1.42 6.85 17.56
CA VAL A 172 2.09 5.59 17.20
C VAL A 172 3.16 5.83 16.16
N GLU A 173 4.14 4.94 16.15
CA GLU A 173 5.25 4.94 15.21
C GLU A 173 5.12 3.77 14.23
N ASN A 174 5.38 4.03 12.96
CA ASN A 174 5.23 3.05 11.89
C ASN A 174 6.24 3.28 10.76
N SER A 175 6.54 2.22 10.01
CA SER A 175 7.02 2.38 8.64
C SER A 175 5.91 2.93 7.76
N VAL A 176 6.26 3.77 6.79
CA VAL A 176 5.31 4.39 5.85
C VAL A 176 5.85 4.35 4.41
N THR A 177 4.95 4.54 3.46
CA THR A 177 5.26 4.58 2.03
C THR A 177 4.89 5.96 1.49
N ILE A 178 5.86 6.71 0.99
CA ILE A 178 5.60 7.92 0.21
C ILE A 178 5.22 7.51 -1.21
N ILE A 179 4.08 8.01 -1.70
CA ILE A 179 3.49 7.54 -2.97
C ILE A 179 4.36 7.88 -4.18
N ASP A 180 4.99 9.05 -4.23
CA ASP A 180 5.89 9.38 -5.34
C ASP A 180 7.06 8.37 -5.40
N ASP A 181 7.68 8.06 -4.25
CA ASP A 181 8.77 7.09 -4.19
C ASP A 181 8.30 5.66 -4.53
N MET A 182 7.08 5.29 -4.09
CA MET A 182 6.45 4.00 -4.43
C MET A 182 6.24 3.85 -5.94
N ILE A 183 5.78 4.89 -6.62
CA ILE A 183 5.54 4.89 -8.06
C ILE A 183 6.83 4.59 -8.82
N ASP A 184 7.94 5.22 -8.41
CA ASP A 184 9.26 4.99 -9.00
C ASP A 184 9.75 3.56 -8.75
N VAL A 185 9.57 3.05 -7.52
CA VAL A 185 9.92 1.67 -7.16
C VAL A 185 9.09 0.66 -7.95
N PHE A 186 7.78 0.88 -8.08
CA PHE A 186 6.90 -0.01 -8.85
C PHE A 186 7.31 -0.07 -10.31
N TYR A 187 7.63 1.07 -10.93
CA TYR A 187 8.14 1.11 -12.29
C TYR A 187 9.44 0.30 -12.46
N GLN A 188 10.37 0.45 -11.51
CA GLN A 188 11.62 -0.31 -11.52
C GLN A 188 11.40 -1.81 -11.33
N LEU A 189 10.52 -2.23 -10.40
CA LEU A 189 10.18 -3.64 -10.17
C LEU A 189 9.52 -4.27 -11.42
N LEU A 190 8.60 -3.55 -12.08
CA LEU A 190 7.96 -3.95 -13.34
C LEU A 190 8.99 -4.09 -14.47
N SER A 191 9.87 -3.10 -14.65
CA SER A 191 10.91 -3.10 -15.67
C SER A 191 11.91 -4.24 -15.50
N LYS A 192 12.28 -4.55 -14.25
CA LYS A 192 13.22 -5.64 -13.90
C LYS A 192 12.54 -7.01 -13.85
N ARG A 193 11.20 -7.08 -13.91
CA ARG A 193 10.41 -8.30 -13.65
C ARG A 193 10.84 -9.01 -12.36
N ALA A 194 11.02 -8.22 -11.29
CA ALA A 194 11.59 -8.69 -10.03
C ALA A 194 10.58 -9.53 -9.25
N SER A 195 10.84 -10.84 -9.13
CA SER A 195 9.95 -11.79 -8.43
C SER A 195 10.27 -11.86 -6.94
N GLY A 196 9.28 -12.27 -6.14
CA GLY A 196 9.39 -12.38 -4.69
C GLY A 196 8.66 -11.26 -3.94
N ILE A 197 8.96 -11.13 -2.65
CA ILE A 197 8.31 -10.14 -1.77
C ILE A 197 9.25 -8.95 -1.57
N PHE A 198 8.68 -7.76 -1.60
CA PHE A 198 9.39 -6.49 -1.39
C PHE A 198 8.61 -5.63 -0.39
N HIS A 199 9.27 -5.16 0.67
CA HIS A 199 8.74 -4.13 1.52
C HIS A 199 9.01 -2.76 0.87
N VAL A 200 7.98 -2.15 0.30
CA VAL A 200 8.08 -0.83 -0.36
C VAL A 200 7.71 0.25 0.65
N THR A 201 8.63 0.49 1.57
CA THR A 201 8.54 1.53 2.61
C THR A 201 9.80 2.38 2.60
N ASN A 202 9.64 3.66 2.89
CA ASN A 202 10.78 4.56 3.04
C ASN A 202 11.60 4.16 4.28
N PRO A 203 12.94 4.08 4.17
CA PRO A 203 13.81 3.73 5.31
C PRO A 203 13.62 4.65 6.51
N GLY A 204 13.55 4.04 7.70
CA GLY A 204 13.23 4.70 8.95
C GLY A 204 11.77 4.57 9.34
N THR A 205 11.36 5.31 10.35
CA THR A 205 10.01 5.30 10.92
C THR A 205 9.46 6.71 11.04
N MET A 206 8.15 6.84 11.13
CA MET A 206 7.41 8.08 11.30
C MET A 206 6.41 7.93 12.44
N ARG A 207 6.39 8.88 13.36
CA ARG A 207 5.29 9.04 14.33
C ARG A 207 4.19 9.91 13.72
N HIS A 208 2.96 9.69 14.12
CA HIS A 208 1.87 10.61 13.72
C HIS A 208 2.14 12.05 14.20
N ARG A 209 2.88 12.22 15.32
CA ARG A 209 3.32 13.55 15.78
C ARG A 209 4.25 14.24 14.80
N ASP A 210 5.14 13.51 14.13
CA ASP A 210 6.08 14.09 13.16
C ASP A 210 5.31 14.61 11.94
N LEU A 211 4.35 13.83 11.44
CA LEU A 211 3.49 14.24 10.33
C LEU A 211 2.65 15.47 10.67
N LEU A 212 1.95 15.47 11.82
CA LEU A 212 1.12 16.58 12.23
C LEU A 212 1.94 17.80 12.69
N GLY A 213 3.17 17.59 13.15
CA GLY A 213 4.14 18.64 13.39
C GLY A 213 4.51 19.39 12.12
N LEU A 214 4.83 18.67 11.04
CA LEU A 214 5.08 19.25 9.72
C LEU A 214 3.82 19.91 9.12
N TYR A 215 2.64 19.31 9.32
CA TYR A 215 1.38 19.91 8.90
C TYR A 215 1.15 21.25 9.58
N LYS A 216 1.38 21.33 10.90
CA LYS A 216 1.28 22.58 11.67
C LYS A 216 2.31 23.62 11.25
N GLU A 217 3.54 23.18 10.93
CA GLU A 217 4.62 24.07 10.48
C GLU A 217 4.33 24.67 9.10
N LEU A 218 3.83 23.87 8.15
CA LEU A 218 3.80 24.19 6.73
C LEU A 218 2.42 24.49 6.16
N VAL A 219 1.34 24.01 6.80
CA VAL A 219 -0.03 24.08 6.25
C VAL A 219 -0.96 24.91 7.13
N ASP A 220 -1.13 24.53 8.41
CA ASP A 220 -2.05 25.18 9.34
C ASP A 220 -1.41 25.33 10.72
N SER A 221 -0.88 26.54 11.01
CA SER A 221 -0.21 26.86 12.27
C SER A 221 -1.13 26.78 13.49
N THR A 222 -2.45 26.77 13.28
CA THR A 222 -3.46 26.70 14.35
C THR A 222 -3.90 25.28 14.67
N HIS A 223 -3.47 24.29 13.86
CA HIS A 223 -3.89 22.89 14.02
C HIS A 223 -3.60 22.34 15.42
N THR A 224 -4.60 21.66 16.00
CA THR A 224 -4.52 20.99 17.30
C THR A 224 -5.31 19.67 17.26
N CYS A 225 -4.86 18.68 18.01
CA CYS A 225 -5.58 17.43 18.25
C CYS A 225 -5.30 16.91 19.66
N GLU A 226 -6.17 16.02 20.15
CA GLU A 226 -5.95 15.27 21.38
C GLU A 226 -5.16 14.00 21.05
N TRP A 227 -4.07 13.74 21.77
CA TRP A 227 -3.29 12.53 21.63
C TRP A 227 -3.83 11.44 22.55
N ILE A 228 -4.18 10.29 21.98
CA ILE A 228 -4.70 9.13 22.70
C ILE A 228 -3.84 7.88 22.44
N SER A 229 -3.96 6.89 23.30
CA SER A 229 -3.33 5.58 23.12
C SER A 229 -4.14 4.68 22.17
N ASN A 230 -3.53 3.59 21.71
CA ASN A 230 -4.24 2.58 20.91
C ASN A 230 -5.34 1.86 21.72
N ASP A 231 -5.16 1.72 23.04
CA ASP A 231 -6.17 1.13 23.94
C ASP A 231 -7.37 2.08 24.14
N GLU A 232 -7.10 3.38 24.26
CA GLU A 232 -8.15 4.40 24.32
C GLU A 232 -8.93 4.48 23.01
N LEU A 233 -8.28 4.30 21.85
CA LEU A 233 -8.96 4.25 20.56
C LEU A 233 -10.06 3.16 20.53
N VAL A 234 -9.75 1.99 21.05
CA VAL A 234 -10.69 0.85 21.11
C VAL A 234 -11.74 1.04 22.22
N SER A 235 -11.31 1.41 23.45
CA SER A 235 -12.22 1.56 24.60
C SER A 235 -13.24 2.67 24.43
N GLN A 236 -12.91 3.72 23.66
CA GLN A 236 -13.81 4.80 23.28
C GLN A 236 -14.69 4.49 22.07
N GLY A 237 -14.61 3.27 21.49
CA GLY A 237 -15.39 2.85 20.33
C GLY A 237 -15.03 3.55 19.03
N LEU A 238 -13.85 4.17 18.95
CA LEU A 238 -13.36 4.87 17.74
C LEU A 238 -12.78 3.91 16.70
N ALA A 239 -12.51 2.67 17.10
CA ALA A 239 -12.13 1.57 16.22
C ALA A 239 -12.64 0.23 16.77
N ALA A 240 -13.00 -0.70 15.89
CA ALA A 240 -13.45 -2.04 16.27
C ALA A 240 -12.32 -2.89 16.87
N LYS A 241 -11.09 -2.71 16.40
CA LYS A 241 -9.87 -3.41 16.83
C LYS A 241 -8.68 -2.46 16.87
N GLY A 242 -7.67 -2.80 17.65
CA GLY A 242 -6.38 -2.11 17.67
C GLY A 242 -5.76 -2.06 16.26
N ARG A 243 -5.08 -0.97 15.96
CA ARG A 243 -4.42 -0.79 14.66
C ARG A 243 -3.11 -1.54 14.61
N SER A 244 -2.77 -2.05 13.43
CA SER A 244 -1.44 -2.60 13.16
C SER A 244 -0.41 -1.49 13.27
N ASN A 245 0.55 -1.63 14.16
CA ASN A 245 1.72 -0.75 14.29
C ASN A 245 2.94 -1.64 14.19
N ASN A 246 3.79 -1.38 13.21
CA ASN A 246 4.96 -2.21 12.93
C ASN A 246 6.02 -1.46 12.13
N PHE A 247 7.23 -1.98 12.20
CA PHE A 247 8.37 -1.55 11.40
C PHE A 247 8.68 -2.61 10.36
N LEU A 248 8.98 -2.19 9.15
CA LEU A 248 9.33 -3.06 8.03
C LEU A 248 10.75 -2.73 7.56
N ALA A 249 11.61 -3.74 7.48
CA ALA A 249 12.89 -3.63 6.81
C ALA A 249 12.69 -3.92 5.31
N SER A 250 13.30 -3.11 4.46
CA SER A 250 13.22 -3.24 2.99
C SER A 250 14.52 -3.82 2.43
N GLU A 251 14.80 -5.09 2.75
CA GLU A 251 16.07 -5.73 2.38
C GLU A 251 16.10 -6.21 0.92
N ASN A 252 14.95 -6.70 0.42
CA ASN A 252 14.90 -7.28 -0.93
C ASN A 252 14.96 -6.23 -2.04
N LEU A 253 14.53 -4.99 -1.79
CA LEU A 253 14.72 -3.90 -2.75
C LEU A 253 16.22 -3.67 -3.04
N ALA A 254 17.05 -3.64 -2.01
CA ALA A 254 18.50 -3.46 -2.17
C ALA A 254 19.14 -4.61 -2.96
N LYS A 255 18.67 -5.85 -2.80
CA LYS A 255 19.17 -7.03 -3.56
C LYS A 255 18.93 -6.91 -5.07
N VAL A 256 17.89 -6.19 -5.49
CA VAL A 256 17.58 -5.92 -6.89
C VAL A 256 18.06 -4.54 -7.37
N GLY A 257 18.87 -3.85 -6.56
CA GLY A 257 19.48 -2.54 -6.88
C GLY A 257 18.46 -1.39 -6.88
N ILE A 258 17.45 -1.45 -6.01
CA ILE A 258 16.44 -0.40 -5.83
C ILE A 258 16.58 0.17 -4.41
N THR A 259 16.56 1.50 -4.30
CA THR A 259 16.60 2.22 -3.02
C THR A 259 15.48 3.24 -2.94
N MET A 260 15.03 3.54 -1.72
CA MET A 260 14.08 4.61 -1.42
C MET A 260 14.75 5.68 -0.56
N ARG A 261 14.27 6.91 -0.64
CA ARG A 261 14.74 8.02 0.20
C ARG A 261 14.41 7.77 1.68
N PRO A 262 15.24 8.23 2.63
CA PRO A 262 14.88 8.22 4.05
C PRO A 262 13.54 8.92 4.29
N ILE A 263 12.75 8.39 5.25
CA ILE A 263 11.39 8.88 5.49
C ILE A 263 11.35 10.36 5.88
N GLN A 264 12.33 10.84 6.65
CA GLN A 264 12.36 12.23 7.11
C GLN A 264 12.49 13.21 5.94
N GLU A 265 13.33 12.89 4.95
CA GLU A 265 13.50 13.67 3.74
C GLU A 265 12.25 13.60 2.85
N ALA A 266 11.77 12.38 2.57
CA ALA A 266 10.64 12.14 1.69
C ALA A 266 9.33 12.73 2.25
N LEU A 267 9.12 12.67 3.58
CA LEU A 267 7.96 13.24 4.24
C LEU A 267 7.94 14.78 4.18
N ARG A 268 9.10 15.43 4.41
CA ARG A 268 9.19 16.89 4.32
C ARG A 268 8.90 17.38 2.91
N ASP A 269 9.53 16.81 1.89
CA ASP A 269 9.27 17.13 0.48
C ASP A 269 7.78 16.94 0.13
N THR A 270 7.18 15.84 0.59
CA THR A 270 5.75 15.55 0.39
C THR A 270 4.86 16.61 1.06
N MET A 271 5.18 17.03 2.29
CA MET A 271 4.39 18.02 2.99
C MET A 271 4.54 19.44 2.39
N GLU A 272 5.73 19.79 1.89
CA GLU A 272 5.95 21.05 1.16
C GLU A 272 5.12 21.12 -0.12
N LYS A 273 5.09 20.03 -0.91
CA LYS A 273 4.23 19.90 -2.10
C LYS A 273 2.73 19.94 -1.73
N TYR A 274 2.34 19.30 -0.63
CA TYR A 274 0.96 19.33 -0.12
C TYR A 274 0.56 20.76 0.27
N ALA A 275 1.40 21.48 1.01
CA ALA A 275 1.15 22.86 1.42
C ALA A 275 0.99 23.81 0.23
N ALA A 276 1.87 23.69 -0.76
CA ALA A 276 1.80 24.51 -1.99
C ALA A 276 0.47 24.33 -2.74
N ARG A 277 -0.13 23.14 -2.66
CA ARG A 277 -1.41 22.84 -3.33
C ARG A 277 -2.64 23.18 -2.50
N SER A 278 -2.53 23.17 -1.17
CA SER A 278 -3.65 23.48 -0.26
C SER A 278 -3.96 24.97 -0.17
N GLN A 279 -3.13 25.83 -0.78
CA GLN A 279 -3.32 27.28 -0.82
C GLN A 279 -4.15 27.76 -2.03
N PHE A 280 -4.62 26.84 -2.87
CA PHE A 280 -5.50 27.09 -4.02
C PHE A 280 -6.82 26.30 -3.88
#